data_b6871b94534340e4ccf84f09da0dbcdf
#
_entry.id   b6871b94534340e4ccf84f09da0dbcdf
#
_cell.length_a   1.000
_cell.length_b   1.000
_cell.length_c   1.000
_cell.angle_alpha   90.00
_cell.angle_beta   90.00
_cell.angle_gamma   90.00
#
_symmetry.space_group_name_H-M   'P 1'
#
loop_
_entity.id
_entity.type
_entity.pdbx_description
1 polymer ?
#
loop_
_entity_poly.entity_id
_entity_poly.type
_entity_poly.pdbx_seq_one_letter_code
_entity_poly.pdbx_strand_id
1 'polypeptide(L)'
;MPEHNFLVVEDSPTMRQLISFALKRIPGSKIVEANDGIDALKKLSTQKFDIILTDINMPIMDGLKLVSMVRNDPAHKTIPIIIITTEGAEEDRKRGLALGANAYVPKPIQTADLLNIVNQILEKKG
;
A
#
# COMPACT_ATOMS: atom_id res chain seq x y z
N MET A 1 10.03 15.65 -14.34
CA MET A 1 9.07 15.23 -13.32
C MET A 1 9.57 13.98 -12.60
N PRO A 2 9.63 14.01 -11.27
CA PRO A 2 9.99 12.80 -10.55
C PRO A 2 8.95 11.71 -10.76
N GLU A 3 9.42 10.49 -10.86
CA GLU A 3 8.55 9.34 -10.96
C GLU A 3 8.22 8.82 -9.55
N HIS A 4 6.99 8.35 -9.38
CA HIS A 4 6.53 7.74 -8.14
C HIS A 4 6.07 6.33 -8.44
N ASN A 5 6.75 5.36 -7.86
CA ASN A 5 6.47 3.94 -8.10
C ASN A 5 5.61 3.40 -6.95
N PHE A 6 4.40 2.98 -7.28
CA PHE A 6 3.45 2.45 -6.30
C PHE A 6 3.29 0.95 -6.50
N LEU A 7 3.29 0.21 -5.40
CA LEU A 7 2.93 -1.20 -5.40
C LEU A 7 1.55 -1.33 -4.75
N VAL A 8 0.59 -1.81 -5.50
CA VAL A 8 -0.79 -2.00 -5.04
C VAL A 8 -1.04 -3.48 -4.85
N VAL A 9 -1.29 -3.89 -3.60
CA VAL A 9 -1.48 -5.30 -3.23
C VAL A 9 -2.93 -5.51 -2.83
N GLU A 10 -3.67 -6.24 -3.65
CA GLU A 10 -5.09 -6.48 -3.44
C GLU A 10 -5.52 -7.71 -4.24
N ASP A 11 -6.21 -8.64 -3.59
CA ASP A 11 -6.63 -9.86 -4.25
C ASP A 11 -7.87 -9.67 -5.16
N SER A 12 -8.67 -8.62 -4.92
CA SER A 12 -9.82 -8.31 -5.77
C SER A 12 -9.39 -7.51 -6.98
N PRO A 13 -9.56 -8.01 -8.21
CA PRO A 13 -9.22 -7.25 -9.41
C PRO A 13 -9.95 -5.92 -9.51
N THR A 14 -11.23 -5.89 -9.13
CA THR A 14 -12.04 -4.67 -9.17
C THR A 14 -11.49 -3.62 -8.23
N MET A 15 -11.16 -4.00 -6.99
CA MET A 15 -10.61 -3.08 -6.01
C MET A 15 -9.22 -2.62 -6.43
N ARG A 16 -8.40 -3.53 -6.98
CA ARG A 16 -7.08 -3.18 -7.49
C ARG A 16 -7.17 -2.10 -8.57
N GLN A 17 -8.11 -2.26 -9.51
CA GLN A 17 -8.33 -1.28 -10.57
C GLN A 17 -8.77 0.07 -10.02
N LEU A 18 -9.64 0.06 -9.01
CA LEU A 18 -10.11 1.29 -8.39
C LEU A 18 -8.95 2.07 -7.78
N ILE A 19 -8.10 1.39 -7.03
CA ILE A 19 -6.93 2.01 -6.39
C ILE A 19 -5.97 2.52 -7.46
N SER A 20 -5.65 1.70 -8.44
CA SER A 20 -4.72 2.06 -9.51
C SER A 20 -5.22 3.25 -10.31
N PHE A 21 -6.52 3.28 -10.62
CA PHE A 21 -7.12 4.38 -11.34
C PHE A 21 -6.99 5.70 -10.57
N ALA A 22 -7.22 5.65 -9.26
CA ALA A 22 -7.05 6.84 -8.41
C ALA A 22 -5.60 7.33 -8.42
N LEU A 23 -4.64 6.42 -8.29
CA LEU A 23 -3.23 6.77 -8.24
C LEU A 23 -2.71 7.36 -9.57
N LYS A 24 -3.33 6.99 -10.68
CA LYS A 24 -2.95 7.55 -11.98
C LYS A 24 -3.16 9.05 -12.09
N ARG A 25 -3.95 9.62 -11.20
CA ARG A 25 -4.15 11.07 -11.16
C ARG A 25 -2.93 11.82 -10.63
N ILE A 26 -1.99 11.10 -10.01
CA ILE A 26 -0.76 11.71 -9.50
C ILE A 26 0.25 11.78 -10.64
N PRO A 27 0.76 12.99 -10.98
CA PRO A 27 1.74 13.13 -12.06
C PRO A 27 3.00 12.30 -11.78
N GLY A 28 3.48 11.59 -12.81
CA GLY A 28 4.66 10.75 -12.70
C GLY A 28 4.42 9.39 -12.06
N SER A 29 3.16 9.03 -11.79
CA SER A 29 2.85 7.76 -11.15
C SER A 29 3.11 6.58 -12.08
N LYS A 30 3.72 5.53 -11.50
CA LYS A 30 3.87 4.22 -12.12
C LYS A 30 3.32 3.20 -11.14
N ILE A 31 2.40 2.38 -11.59
CA ILE A 31 1.68 1.48 -10.71
C ILE A 31 1.97 0.04 -11.10
N VAL A 32 2.42 -0.74 -10.13
CA VAL A 32 2.60 -2.19 -10.28
C VAL A 32 1.59 -2.86 -9.36
N GLU A 33 0.86 -3.82 -9.89
CA GLU A 33 -0.18 -4.52 -9.14
C GLU A 33 0.30 -5.90 -8.73
N ALA A 34 -0.05 -6.28 -7.50
CA ALA A 34 0.19 -7.61 -6.99
C ALA A 34 -1.12 -8.16 -6.46
N ASN A 35 -1.39 -9.44 -6.70
CA ASN A 35 -2.67 -10.04 -6.33
C ASN A 35 -2.67 -10.68 -4.94
N ASP A 36 -1.52 -10.77 -4.29
CA ASP A 36 -1.41 -11.25 -2.91
C ASP A 36 -0.05 -10.84 -2.34
N GLY A 37 0.18 -11.20 -1.07
CA GLY A 37 1.42 -10.84 -0.38
C GLY A 37 2.65 -11.50 -0.96
N ILE A 38 2.53 -12.72 -1.46
CA ILE A 38 3.66 -13.44 -2.04
C ILE A 38 4.08 -12.78 -3.35
N ASP A 39 3.10 -12.44 -4.19
CA ASP A 39 3.36 -11.71 -5.44
C ASP A 39 4.00 -10.35 -5.15
N ALA A 40 3.54 -9.67 -4.09
CA ALA A 40 4.13 -8.40 -3.66
C ALA A 40 5.61 -8.55 -3.31
N LEU A 41 5.97 -9.60 -2.57
CA LEU A 41 7.36 -9.84 -2.21
C LEU A 41 8.23 -10.10 -3.43
N LYS A 42 7.69 -10.82 -4.42
CA LYS A 42 8.40 -11.04 -5.68
C LYS A 42 8.67 -9.73 -6.40
N LYS A 43 7.67 -8.84 -6.45
CA LYS A 43 7.81 -7.54 -7.11
C LYS A 43 8.81 -6.65 -6.38
N LEU A 44 8.81 -6.69 -5.05
CA LEU A 44 9.76 -5.93 -4.24
C LEU A 44 11.20 -6.35 -4.49
N SER A 45 11.44 -7.61 -4.84
CA SER A 45 12.79 -8.11 -5.13
C SER A 45 13.30 -7.67 -6.50
N THR A 46 12.44 -7.19 -7.38
CA THR A 46 12.81 -6.86 -8.76
C THR A 46 12.90 -5.38 -9.05
N GLN A 47 12.27 -4.52 -8.24
CA GLN A 47 12.27 -3.08 -8.48
C GLN A 47 12.01 -2.32 -7.19
N LYS A 48 12.27 -1.02 -7.22
CA LYS A 48 12.09 -0.15 -6.07
C LYS A 48 10.73 0.51 -6.10
N PHE A 49 10.15 0.71 -4.92
CA PHE A 49 8.85 1.36 -4.77
C PHE A 49 8.95 2.51 -3.78
N ASP A 50 8.15 3.55 -4.02
CA ASP A 50 8.06 4.71 -3.15
C ASP A 50 6.98 4.56 -2.09
N ILE A 51 5.92 3.84 -2.40
CA ILE A 51 4.82 3.55 -1.46
C ILE A 51 4.24 2.18 -1.78
N ILE A 52 3.91 1.43 -0.73
CA ILE A 52 3.15 0.19 -0.83
C ILE A 52 1.76 0.45 -0.28
N LEU A 53 0.73 0.09 -1.06
CA LEU A 53 -0.66 0.11 -0.61
C LEU A 53 -1.14 -1.33 -0.56
N THR A 54 -1.59 -1.79 0.60
CA THR A 54 -2.00 -3.18 0.75
C THR A 54 -3.30 -3.32 1.52
N ASP A 55 -4.19 -4.18 1.00
CA ASP A 55 -5.34 -4.63 1.76
C ASP A 55 -4.86 -5.51 2.91
N ILE A 56 -5.60 -5.52 4.00
CA ILE A 56 -5.30 -6.40 5.13
C ILE A 56 -5.86 -7.81 4.89
N ASN A 57 -7.08 -7.90 4.39
CA ASN A 57 -7.79 -9.19 4.26
C ASN A 57 -7.49 -9.83 2.91
N MET A 58 -6.46 -10.66 2.88
CA MET A 58 -6.07 -11.38 1.67
C MET A 58 -5.79 -12.84 2.01
N PRO A 59 -6.00 -13.77 1.05
CA PRO A 59 -5.68 -15.17 1.29
C PRO A 59 -4.17 -15.39 1.33
N ILE A 60 -3.75 -16.48 1.92
CA ILE A 60 -2.36 -16.96 1.98
C ILE A 60 -1.48 -16.10 2.89
N MET A 61 -1.33 -14.83 2.56
CA MET A 61 -0.57 -13.88 3.38
C MET A 61 -1.39 -12.60 3.50
N ASP A 62 -1.89 -12.30 4.70
CA ASP A 62 -2.64 -11.07 4.92
C ASP A 62 -1.73 -9.84 4.92
N GLY A 63 -2.35 -8.66 4.85
CA GLY A 63 -1.60 -7.40 4.77
C GLY A 63 -0.78 -7.11 6.01
N LEU A 64 -1.22 -7.54 7.18
CA LEU A 64 -0.46 -7.34 8.42
C LEU A 64 0.84 -8.12 8.39
N LYS A 65 0.78 -9.36 7.89
CA LYS A 65 1.99 -10.17 7.72
C LYS A 65 2.94 -9.53 6.71
N LEU A 66 2.39 -9.00 5.62
CA LEU A 66 3.20 -8.32 4.61
C LEU A 66 3.91 -7.10 5.21
N VAL A 67 3.20 -6.28 5.98
CA VAL A 67 3.81 -5.13 6.67
C VAL A 67 4.98 -5.58 7.54
N SER A 68 4.77 -6.63 8.33
CA SER A 68 5.81 -7.16 9.21
C SER A 68 7.03 -7.61 8.41
N MET A 69 6.82 -8.33 7.31
CA MET A 69 7.93 -8.82 6.49
C MET A 69 8.71 -7.70 5.83
N VAL A 70 8.02 -6.68 5.35
CA VAL A 70 8.68 -5.52 4.73
C VAL A 70 9.52 -4.79 5.78
N ARG A 71 8.99 -4.57 6.97
CA ARG A 71 9.70 -3.87 8.04
C ARG A 71 10.90 -4.64 8.58
N ASN A 72 10.90 -5.96 8.44
CA ASN A 72 12.01 -6.80 8.88
C ASN A 72 13.05 -7.03 7.78
N ASP A 73 12.82 -6.53 6.58
CA ASP A 73 13.76 -6.66 5.48
C ASP A 73 14.61 -5.39 5.40
N PRO A 74 15.95 -5.48 5.60
CA PRO A 74 16.81 -4.28 5.56
C PRO A 74 16.72 -3.50 4.25
N ALA A 75 16.43 -4.18 3.14
CA ALA A 75 16.32 -3.51 1.83
C ALA A 75 15.04 -2.70 1.69
N HIS A 76 13.99 -3.01 2.46
CA HIS A 76 12.65 -2.44 2.26
C HIS A 76 12.06 -1.79 3.51
N LYS A 77 12.75 -1.84 4.64
CA LYS A 77 12.20 -1.44 5.94
C LYS A 77 11.77 0.02 6.04
N THR A 78 12.21 0.87 5.12
CA THR A 78 11.87 2.30 5.14
C THR A 78 10.81 2.69 4.12
N ILE A 79 10.32 1.74 3.31
CA ILE A 79 9.29 2.06 2.32
C ILE A 79 7.99 2.41 3.04
N PRO A 80 7.38 3.58 2.76
CA PRO A 80 6.07 3.90 3.36
C PRO A 80 5.00 2.90 2.95
N ILE A 81 4.16 2.51 3.92
CA ILE A 81 3.09 1.54 3.69
C ILE A 81 1.77 2.16 4.12
N ILE A 82 0.79 2.09 3.22
CA ILE A 82 -0.60 2.46 3.51
C ILE A 82 -1.42 1.16 3.55
N ILE A 83 -2.10 0.92 4.66
CA ILE A 83 -2.99 -0.24 4.76
C ILE A 83 -4.42 0.17 4.41
N ILE A 84 -5.13 -0.72 3.74
CA ILE A 84 -6.52 -0.51 3.36
C ILE A 84 -7.36 -1.42 4.24
N THR A 85 -8.25 -0.82 5.03
CA THR A 85 -8.98 -1.53 6.07
C THR A 85 -10.48 -1.50 5.82
N THR A 86 -11.17 -2.53 6.30
CA THR A 86 -12.62 -2.49 6.34
C THR A 86 -13.06 -1.43 7.35
N GLU A 87 -14.06 -0.62 6.98
CA GLU A 87 -14.61 0.38 7.89
C GLU A 87 -15.06 -0.29 9.19
N GLY A 88 -14.67 0.28 10.31
CA GLY A 88 -15.00 -0.26 11.63
C GLY A 88 -14.00 -1.28 12.17
N ALA A 89 -12.98 -1.64 11.41
CA ALA A 89 -11.96 -2.60 11.83
C ALA A 89 -10.86 -1.92 12.65
N GLU A 90 -11.22 -1.38 13.81
CA GLU A 90 -10.30 -0.61 14.66
C GLU A 90 -9.09 -1.43 15.10
N GLU A 91 -9.31 -2.70 15.44
CA GLU A 91 -8.22 -3.56 15.89
C GLU A 91 -7.18 -3.78 14.79
N ASP A 92 -7.63 -4.04 13.56
CA ASP A 92 -6.73 -4.23 12.42
C ASP A 92 -5.94 -2.97 12.13
N ARG A 93 -6.59 -1.82 12.23
CA ARG A 93 -5.93 -0.54 12.03
C ARG A 93 -4.82 -0.33 13.08
N LYS A 94 -5.13 -0.55 14.35
CA LYS A 94 -4.16 -0.40 15.44
C LYS A 94 -2.98 -1.36 15.26
N ARG A 95 -3.26 -2.61 14.90
CA ARG A 95 -2.22 -3.61 14.69
C ARG A 95 -1.32 -3.24 13.52
N GLY A 96 -1.92 -2.77 12.43
CA GLY A 96 -1.16 -2.35 11.26
C GLY A 96 -0.21 -1.21 11.57
N LEU A 97 -0.70 -0.19 12.25
CA LEU A 97 0.12 0.95 12.64
C LEU A 97 1.22 0.53 13.62
N ALA A 98 0.90 -0.36 14.57
CA ALA A 98 1.88 -0.87 15.52
C ALA A 98 2.98 -1.68 14.83
N LEU A 99 2.65 -2.38 13.74
CA LEU A 99 3.63 -3.14 12.98
C LEU A 99 4.50 -2.28 12.07
N GLY A 100 4.13 -1.02 11.88
CA GLY A 100 4.94 -0.09 11.12
C GLY A 100 4.31 0.49 9.87
N ALA A 101 2.99 0.33 9.67
CA ALA A 101 2.31 1.03 8.59
C ALA A 101 2.30 2.53 8.87
N ASN A 102 2.40 3.33 7.81
CA ASN A 102 2.48 4.79 7.95
C ASN A 102 1.11 5.45 7.99
N ALA A 103 0.11 4.82 7.38
CA ALA A 103 -1.24 5.37 7.32
C ALA A 103 -2.23 4.26 7.00
N TYR A 104 -3.51 4.60 7.08
CA TYR A 104 -4.57 3.68 6.69
C TYR A 104 -5.64 4.42 5.90
N VAL A 105 -6.35 3.68 5.04
CA VAL A 105 -7.49 4.19 4.28
C VAL A 105 -8.64 3.20 4.48
N PRO A 106 -9.79 3.65 5.00
CA PRO A 106 -10.91 2.73 5.20
C PRO A 106 -11.67 2.46 3.91
N LYS A 107 -12.28 1.29 3.82
CA LYS A 107 -13.23 0.97 2.76
C LYS A 107 -14.62 1.44 3.18
N PRO A 108 -15.45 1.91 2.26
CA PRO A 108 -15.19 2.09 0.83
C PRO A 108 -14.21 3.24 0.58
N ILE A 109 -13.31 3.02 -0.36
CA ILE A 109 -12.22 3.97 -0.64
C ILE A 109 -12.79 5.24 -1.27
N GLN A 110 -12.46 6.37 -0.65
CA GLN A 110 -12.77 7.69 -1.21
C GLN A 110 -11.51 8.19 -1.93
N THR A 111 -11.62 8.46 -3.22
CA THR A 111 -10.46 8.87 -4.02
C THR A 111 -9.74 10.07 -3.42
N ALA A 112 -10.50 11.08 -2.98
CA ALA A 112 -9.90 12.29 -2.39
C ALA A 112 -9.08 11.98 -1.14
N ASP A 113 -9.59 11.11 -0.27
CA ASP A 113 -8.89 10.73 0.95
C ASP A 113 -7.61 9.95 0.65
N LEU A 114 -7.69 9.03 -0.30
CA LEU A 114 -6.53 8.25 -0.72
C LEU A 114 -5.44 9.17 -1.28
N LEU A 115 -5.80 10.06 -2.19
CA LEU A 115 -4.84 10.97 -2.81
C LEU A 115 -4.22 11.93 -1.78
N ASN A 116 -5.02 12.40 -0.82
CA ASN A 116 -4.52 13.26 0.26
C ASN A 116 -3.42 12.57 1.06
N ILE A 117 -3.68 11.33 1.48
CA ILE A 117 -2.73 10.56 2.28
C ILE A 117 -1.46 10.27 1.48
N VAL A 118 -1.61 9.87 0.22
CA VAL A 118 -0.47 9.60 -0.65
C VAL A 118 0.38 10.85 -0.83
N ASN A 119 -0.26 11.98 -1.11
CA ASN A 119 0.47 13.23 -1.31
C ASN A 119 1.21 13.67 -0.05
N GLN A 120 0.62 13.51 1.13
CA GLN A 120 1.28 13.83 2.39
C GLN A 120 2.54 12.98 2.59
N ILE A 121 2.48 11.71 2.26
CA ILE A 121 3.62 10.81 2.38
C ILE A 121 4.71 11.19 1.38
N LEU A 122 4.35 11.49 0.14
CA LEU A 122 5.33 11.88 -0.89
C LEU A 122 6.02 13.19 -0.52
N GLU A 123 5.29 14.15 0.05
CA GLU A 123 5.87 15.42 0.50
C GLU A 123 6.91 15.21 1.59
N LYS A 124 6.64 14.31 2.54
CA LYS A 124 7.57 14.02 3.63
C LYS A 124 8.84 13.33 3.14
N LYS A 125 8.73 12.53 2.07
CA LYS A 125 9.90 11.86 1.50
C LYS A 125 10.81 12.81 0.75
N GLY A 126 10.18 13.80 0.13
CA GLY A 126 10.89 14.74 -0.70
C GLY A 126 11.67 15.73 0.09
#